data_3bd9eaa16843bfb28a13f5f41419a9f4
#
_entry.id   3bd9eaa16843bfb28a13f5f41419a9f4
#
_cell.length_a   1.000
_cell.length_b   1.000
_cell.length_c   1.000
_cell.angle_alpha   90.00
_cell.angle_beta   90.00
_cell.angle_gamma   90.00
#
_symmetry.space_group_name_H-M   'P 1'
#
loop_
_entity.id
_entity.type
_entity.pdbx_description
1 polymer ?
#
loop_
_entity_poly.entity_id
_entity_poly.type
_entity_poly.pdbx_seq_one_letter_code
_entity_poly.pdbx_strand_id
1 'polypeptide(L)'
;MAIQKVGVIGCGLMGSGIAQVSAQAGFPTIVREVSQNALDKGLGSIHKFLQAGIDKGKVPPYELDKVKKNLSGTVKLEDLADCDLVVEAAPENLGLKKELFGSLESIVKPGAIFASNTSSLSVTEMSNFCKRPERFIGLHFFNPVPLMKLVEVVKTVRTEASAIADANAWCMAIGKTVVNCGDSTGFVVNRLLVPYMLDAIRVFEQGLASRDDIDNAMKLGCGYPMGPLFLTDYVGLDTTYYICDIMFNEFKEERFAAPPLLRRMVLAGLHGRKTGKGFYDWSTNPPS
;
A
#
# COMPACT_ATOMS: atom_id res chain seq x y z
N MET A 1 3.97 -22.80 8.84
CA MET A 1 4.90 -22.50 9.97
C MET A 1 4.50 -21.14 10.52
N ALA A 2 4.30 -20.98 11.81
CA ALA A 2 3.87 -19.69 12.34
C ALA A 2 4.97 -18.64 12.17
N ILE A 3 4.62 -17.46 11.63
CA ILE A 3 5.55 -16.32 11.49
C ILE A 3 5.92 -15.82 12.87
N GLN A 4 7.21 -15.77 13.18
CA GLN A 4 7.76 -15.30 14.45
C GLN A 4 8.59 -14.03 14.28
N LYS A 5 9.32 -13.88 13.17
CA LYS A 5 10.17 -12.73 12.87
C LYS A 5 9.87 -12.18 11.49
N VAL A 6 9.76 -10.84 11.40
CA VAL A 6 9.36 -10.15 10.17
C VAL A 6 10.48 -9.22 9.71
N GLY A 7 10.82 -9.33 8.44
CA GLY A 7 11.65 -8.38 7.71
C GLY A 7 10.78 -7.43 6.88
N VAL A 8 11.12 -6.16 6.85
CA VAL A 8 10.48 -5.18 5.96
C VAL A 8 11.55 -4.49 5.14
N ILE A 9 11.40 -4.45 3.83
CA ILE A 9 12.35 -3.80 2.92
C ILE A 9 11.75 -2.51 2.41
N GLY A 10 12.47 -1.42 2.65
CA GLY A 10 11.98 -0.06 2.47
C GLY A 10 11.36 0.49 3.75
N CYS A 11 11.82 1.64 4.23
CA CYS A 11 11.30 2.36 5.39
C CYS A 11 10.63 3.69 4.98
N GLY A 12 10.09 3.71 3.75
CA GLY A 12 9.27 4.80 3.25
C GLY A 12 7.86 4.80 3.87
N LEU A 13 6.93 5.50 3.21
CA LEU A 13 5.55 5.69 3.71
C LEU A 13 4.85 4.37 4.08
N MET A 14 4.93 3.36 3.20
CA MET A 14 4.27 2.07 3.44
C MET A 14 5.07 1.17 4.37
N GLY A 15 6.36 0.99 4.10
CA GLY A 15 7.20 0.07 4.88
C GLY A 15 7.36 0.49 6.33
N SER A 16 7.48 1.79 6.62
CA SER A 16 7.50 2.27 8.00
C SER A 16 6.19 1.91 8.75
N GLY A 17 5.05 2.07 8.09
CA GLY A 17 3.76 1.70 8.66
C GLY A 17 3.60 0.19 8.87
N ILE A 18 4.07 -0.65 7.93
CA ILE A 18 4.06 -2.12 8.04
C ILE A 18 4.95 -2.56 9.20
N ALA A 19 6.18 -2.02 9.28
CA ALA A 19 7.10 -2.32 10.37
C ALA A 19 6.53 -1.89 11.73
N GLN A 20 5.89 -0.71 11.80
CA GLN A 20 5.23 -0.22 13.00
C GLN A 20 4.16 -1.18 13.51
N VAL A 21 3.18 -1.55 12.68
CA VAL A 21 2.07 -2.41 13.13
C VAL A 21 2.54 -3.82 13.49
N SER A 22 3.56 -4.34 12.81
CA SER A 22 4.20 -5.62 13.14
C SER A 22 4.85 -5.57 14.53
N ALA A 23 5.67 -4.55 14.80
CA ALA A 23 6.33 -4.36 16.09
C ALA A 23 5.34 -4.07 17.23
N GLN A 24 4.27 -3.29 16.97
CA GLN A 24 3.18 -3.05 17.93
C GLN A 24 2.45 -4.33 18.30
N ALA A 25 2.27 -5.26 17.36
CA ALA A 25 1.69 -6.57 17.65
C ALA A 25 2.63 -7.51 18.44
N GLY A 26 3.89 -7.11 18.65
CA GLY A 26 4.88 -7.86 19.43
C GLY A 26 5.80 -8.75 18.61
N PHE A 27 5.74 -8.69 17.28
CA PHE A 27 6.66 -9.42 16.41
C PHE A 27 8.03 -8.74 16.39
N PRO A 28 9.13 -9.45 16.66
CA PRO A 28 10.47 -8.99 16.32
C PRO A 28 10.50 -8.60 14.84
N THR A 29 10.74 -7.32 14.58
CA THR A 29 10.66 -6.75 13.23
C THR A 29 11.95 -6.03 12.91
N ILE A 30 12.53 -6.33 11.77
CA ILE A 30 13.71 -5.65 11.26
C ILE A 30 13.36 -4.94 9.97
N VAL A 31 13.62 -3.63 9.91
CA VAL A 31 13.42 -2.84 8.70
C VAL A 31 14.75 -2.53 8.03
N ARG A 32 14.84 -2.82 6.75
CA ARG A 32 16.04 -2.60 5.94
C ARG A 32 15.85 -1.44 4.98
N GLU A 33 16.86 -0.55 4.93
CA GLU A 33 16.94 0.53 3.94
C GLU A 33 18.26 0.53 3.18
N VAL A 34 18.28 1.24 2.04
CA VAL A 34 19.49 1.33 1.20
C VAL A 34 20.59 2.21 1.80
N SER A 35 20.21 3.12 2.72
CA SER A 35 21.17 4.02 3.38
C SER A 35 20.74 4.32 4.81
N GLN A 36 21.72 4.64 5.66
CA GLN A 36 21.46 5.00 7.06
C GLN A 36 20.55 6.24 7.16
N ASN A 37 20.75 7.24 6.32
CA ASN A 37 19.94 8.46 6.32
C ASN A 37 18.44 8.14 6.02
N ALA A 38 18.17 7.29 5.02
CA ALA A 38 16.79 6.87 4.71
C ALA A 38 16.18 6.05 5.85
N LEU A 39 16.98 5.18 6.47
CA LEU A 39 16.57 4.38 7.63
C LEU A 39 16.20 5.27 8.83
N ASP A 40 17.07 6.20 9.20
CA ASP A 40 16.85 7.12 10.33
C ASP A 40 15.61 7.99 10.12
N LYS A 41 15.40 8.47 8.88
CA LYS A 41 14.20 9.21 8.50
C LYS A 41 12.93 8.36 8.63
N GLY A 42 12.97 7.12 8.19
CA GLY A 42 11.85 6.18 8.29
C GLY A 42 11.51 5.82 9.73
N LEU A 43 12.51 5.45 10.53
CA LEU A 43 12.33 5.16 11.96
C LEU A 43 11.83 6.41 12.72
N GLY A 44 12.37 7.58 12.39
CA GLY A 44 11.91 8.86 12.95
C GLY A 44 10.44 9.15 12.61
N SER A 45 9.96 8.75 11.44
CA SER A 45 8.55 8.92 11.04
C SER A 45 7.63 8.04 11.88
N ILE A 46 8.02 6.80 12.20
CA ILE A 46 7.28 5.90 13.09
C ILE A 46 7.14 6.53 14.48
N HIS A 47 8.24 7.02 15.05
CA HIS A 47 8.22 7.67 16.36
C HIS A 47 7.31 8.90 16.38
N LYS A 48 7.41 9.78 15.36
CA LYS A 48 6.55 10.96 15.24
C LYS A 48 5.07 10.60 15.13
N PHE A 49 4.75 9.56 14.35
CA PHE A 49 3.36 9.13 14.20
C PHE A 49 2.77 8.60 15.52
N LEU A 50 3.52 7.77 16.25
CA LEU A 50 3.11 7.26 17.55
C LEU A 50 2.99 8.38 18.58
N GLN A 51 3.97 9.27 18.67
CA GLN A 51 3.95 10.39 19.60
C GLN A 51 2.75 11.31 19.34
N ALA A 52 2.47 11.64 18.09
CA ALA A 52 1.29 12.42 17.73
C ALA A 52 -0.04 11.72 18.09
N GLY A 53 -0.07 10.39 18.09
CA GLY A 53 -1.20 9.61 18.56
C GLY A 53 -1.35 9.65 20.08
N ILE A 54 -0.24 9.58 20.81
CA ILE A 54 -0.17 9.69 22.27
C ILE A 54 -0.62 11.08 22.72
N ASP A 55 -0.07 12.13 22.12
CA ASP A 55 -0.40 13.53 22.45
C ASP A 55 -1.90 13.84 22.25
N LYS A 56 -2.54 13.13 21.32
CA LYS A 56 -4.00 13.23 21.07
C LYS A 56 -4.84 12.27 21.92
N GLY A 57 -4.23 11.50 22.81
CA GLY A 57 -4.92 10.49 23.64
C GLY A 57 -5.49 9.31 22.86
N LYS A 58 -5.06 9.09 21.61
CA LYS A 58 -5.55 8.00 20.72
C LYS A 58 -4.69 6.73 20.81
N VAL A 59 -3.46 6.86 21.28
CA VAL A 59 -2.49 5.75 21.40
C VAL A 59 -1.98 5.75 22.85
N PRO A 60 -2.00 4.60 23.55
CA PRO A 60 -1.41 4.50 24.87
C PRO A 60 0.11 4.69 24.83
N PRO A 61 0.73 5.36 25.84
CA PRO A 61 2.19 5.59 25.86
C PRO A 61 3.05 4.33 25.75
N TYR A 62 2.60 3.20 26.34
CA TYR A 62 3.35 1.94 26.30
C TYR A 62 3.54 1.36 24.89
N GLU A 63 2.74 1.78 23.89
CA GLU A 63 2.89 1.34 22.51
C GLU A 63 4.22 1.81 21.90
N LEU A 64 4.70 2.99 22.30
CA LEU A 64 6.01 3.48 21.84
C LEU A 64 7.16 2.60 22.38
N ASP A 65 7.10 2.21 23.66
CA ASP A 65 8.11 1.34 24.25
C ASP A 65 8.06 -0.08 23.67
N LYS A 66 6.86 -0.55 23.36
CA LYS A 66 6.66 -1.84 22.68
C LYS A 66 7.28 -1.85 21.29
N VAL A 67 7.10 -0.78 20.52
CA VAL A 67 7.75 -0.63 19.19
C VAL A 67 9.27 -0.54 19.36
N LYS A 68 9.79 0.26 20.26
CA LYS A 68 11.24 0.35 20.53
C LYS A 68 11.88 -1.00 20.87
N LYS A 69 11.15 -1.85 21.61
CA LYS A 69 11.61 -3.20 21.98
C LYS A 69 11.65 -4.16 20.81
N ASN A 70 10.66 -4.09 19.90
CA ASN A 70 10.45 -5.09 18.87
C ASN A 70 10.92 -4.65 17.47
N LEU A 71 11.30 -3.38 17.27
CA LEU A 71 11.72 -2.83 15.99
C LEU A 71 13.21 -2.52 16.00
N SER A 72 13.91 -3.05 15.01
CA SER A 72 15.30 -2.70 14.70
C SER A 72 15.45 -2.27 13.25
N GLY A 73 16.51 -1.56 12.94
CA GLY A 73 16.82 -1.11 11.59
C GLY A 73 18.18 -1.57 11.11
N THR A 74 18.32 -1.79 9.80
CA THR A 74 19.60 -2.17 9.17
C THR A 74 19.72 -1.63 7.76
N VAL A 75 20.94 -1.56 7.26
CA VAL A 75 21.25 -1.31 5.84
C VAL A 75 21.71 -2.58 5.12
N LYS A 76 21.87 -3.69 5.84
CA LYS A 76 22.37 -4.97 5.31
C LYS A 76 21.22 -5.93 5.03
N LEU A 77 21.23 -6.59 3.88
CA LEU A 77 20.24 -7.62 3.55
C LEU A 77 20.43 -8.89 4.37
N GLU A 78 21.66 -9.21 4.74
CA GLU A 78 22.07 -10.39 5.50
C GLU A 78 21.39 -10.47 6.87
N ASP A 79 21.05 -9.33 7.46
CA ASP A 79 20.37 -9.27 8.75
C ASP A 79 18.91 -9.79 8.69
N LEU A 80 18.38 -10.03 7.47
CA LEU A 80 17.06 -10.63 7.24
C LEU A 80 17.10 -12.17 7.20
N ALA A 81 18.26 -12.79 7.36
CA ALA A 81 18.49 -14.22 7.13
C ALA A 81 17.54 -15.14 7.91
N ASP A 82 17.18 -14.79 9.13
CA ASP A 82 16.33 -15.59 10.03
C ASP A 82 14.84 -15.16 10.04
N CYS A 83 14.42 -14.23 9.17
CA CYS A 83 13.02 -13.84 9.04
C CYS A 83 12.15 -14.96 8.48
N ASP A 84 10.92 -15.09 9.01
CA ASP A 84 9.90 -16.02 8.52
C ASP A 84 9.05 -15.41 7.40
N LEU A 85 8.91 -14.08 7.44
CA LEU A 85 8.21 -13.29 6.45
C LEU A 85 9.07 -12.08 6.09
N VAL A 86 9.27 -11.83 4.80
CA VAL A 86 9.91 -10.61 4.29
C VAL A 86 8.91 -9.86 3.41
N VAL A 87 8.52 -8.66 3.85
CA VAL A 87 7.60 -7.78 3.12
C VAL A 87 8.38 -6.70 2.41
N GLU A 88 8.32 -6.67 1.09
CA GLU A 88 8.94 -5.66 0.26
C GLU A 88 7.98 -4.48 0.05
N ALA A 89 8.44 -3.28 0.34
CA ALA A 89 7.77 -1.99 0.15
C ALA A 89 8.72 -0.96 -0.49
N ALA A 90 9.57 -1.41 -1.42
CA ALA A 90 10.47 -0.59 -2.23
C ALA A 90 9.70 0.14 -3.36
N PRO A 91 10.36 1.05 -4.11
CA PRO A 91 9.72 1.72 -5.24
C PRO A 91 9.15 0.74 -6.28
N GLU A 92 8.08 1.16 -6.95
CA GLU A 92 7.32 0.34 -7.90
C GLU A 92 8.08 0.20 -9.23
N ASN A 93 9.16 -0.57 -9.20
CA ASN A 93 10.04 -0.87 -10.32
C ASN A 93 10.36 -2.37 -10.36
N LEU A 94 9.92 -3.03 -11.42
CA LEU A 94 10.03 -4.48 -11.57
C LEU A 94 11.49 -4.97 -11.60
N GLY A 95 12.39 -4.22 -12.27
CA GLY A 95 13.81 -4.55 -12.34
C GLY A 95 14.47 -4.52 -10.97
N LEU A 96 14.19 -3.48 -10.18
CA LEU A 96 14.67 -3.37 -8.80
C LEU A 96 14.16 -4.53 -7.93
N LYS A 97 12.87 -4.87 -8.05
CA LYS A 97 12.27 -5.98 -7.28
C LYS A 97 12.87 -7.33 -7.69
N LYS A 98 13.20 -7.53 -8.97
CA LYS A 98 13.87 -8.73 -9.46
C LYS A 98 15.25 -8.92 -8.81
N GLU A 99 16.06 -7.89 -8.82
CA GLU A 99 17.39 -7.92 -8.19
C GLU A 99 17.30 -8.19 -6.68
N LEU A 100 16.35 -7.53 -6.04
CA LEU A 100 16.11 -7.64 -4.60
C LEU A 100 15.70 -9.07 -4.20
N PHE A 101 14.64 -9.63 -4.82
CA PHE A 101 14.17 -10.97 -4.50
C PHE A 101 15.18 -12.05 -4.89
N GLY A 102 15.91 -11.86 -5.99
CA GLY A 102 17.03 -12.73 -6.37
C GLY A 102 18.13 -12.79 -5.32
N SER A 103 18.46 -11.65 -4.70
CA SER A 103 19.45 -11.57 -3.61
C SER A 103 18.93 -12.23 -2.33
N LEU A 104 17.66 -11.98 -1.97
CA LEU A 104 17.03 -12.53 -0.77
C LEU A 104 16.95 -14.06 -0.77
N GLU A 105 16.81 -14.69 -1.94
CA GLU A 105 16.78 -16.15 -2.07
C GLU A 105 18.03 -16.84 -1.53
N SER A 106 19.19 -16.19 -1.59
CA SER A 106 20.44 -16.76 -1.07
C SER A 106 20.69 -16.43 0.40
N ILE A 107 19.95 -15.48 0.96
CA ILE A 107 20.15 -14.91 2.31
C ILE A 107 19.15 -15.50 3.29
N VAL A 108 17.86 -15.44 2.92
CA VAL A 108 16.76 -15.73 3.85
C VAL A 108 16.55 -17.25 3.94
N LYS A 109 16.31 -17.74 5.16
CA LYS A 109 16.14 -19.17 5.45
C LYS A 109 15.11 -19.86 4.57
N PRO A 110 15.29 -21.15 4.27
CA PRO A 110 14.30 -21.96 3.59
C PRO A 110 12.95 -21.94 4.33
N GLY A 111 11.84 -21.85 3.57
CA GLY A 111 10.49 -21.85 4.14
C GLY A 111 9.96 -20.46 4.51
N ALA A 112 10.77 -19.41 4.46
CA ALA A 112 10.28 -18.04 4.61
C ALA A 112 9.29 -17.67 3.50
N ILE A 113 8.35 -16.78 3.82
CA ILE A 113 7.42 -16.20 2.86
C ILE A 113 8.02 -14.88 2.34
N PHE A 114 8.05 -14.72 1.03
CA PHE A 114 8.30 -13.43 0.40
C PHE A 114 6.98 -12.78 0.01
N ALA A 115 6.85 -11.51 0.34
CA ALA A 115 5.66 -10.74 0.03
C ALA A 115 6.01 -9.39 -0.59
N SER A 116 5.27 -8.95 -1.61
CA SER A 116 5.37 -7.59 -2.13
C SER A 116 4.14 -6.76 -1.76
N ASN A 117 4.36 -5.52 -1.33
CA ASN A 117 3.30 -4.54 -1.08
C ASN A 117 2.95 -3.76 -2.36
N THR A 118 3.16 -4.33 -3.52
CA THR A 118 2.76 -3.72 -4.80
C THR A 118 1.26 -3.44 -4.83
N SER A 119 0.88 -2.39 -5.55
CA SER A 119 -0.53 -2.07 -5.82
C SER A 119 -0.95 -2.38 -7.27
N SER A 120 0.01 -2.61 -8.16
CA SER A 120 -0.25 -2.66 -9.61
C SER A 120 0.57 -3.67 -10.39
N LEU A 121 1.75 -4.07 -9.90
CA LEU A 121 2.59 -5.06 -10.57
C LEU A 121 2.08 -6.48 -10.34
N SER A 122 2.25 -7.37 -11.33
CA SER A 122 1.87 -8.77 -11.19
C SER A 122 2.71 -9.48 -10.13
N VAL A 123 2.02 -9.99 -9.11
CA VAL A 123 2.62 -10.79 -8.03
C VAL A 123 3.13 -12.13 -8.60
N THR A 124 2.43 -12.69 -9.58
CA THR A 124 2.83 -13.91 -10.28
C THR A 124 4.14 -13.72 -11.04
N GLU A 125 4.29 -12.59 -11.74
CA GLU A 125 5.54 -12.27 -12.43
C GLU A 125 6.70 -12.15 -11.44
N MET A 126 6.50 -11.44 -10.34
CA MET A 126 7.51 -11.31 -9.30
C MET A 126 7.86 -12.64 -8.63
N SER A 127 6.92 -13.56 -8.49
CA SER A 127 7.17 -14.90 -7.93
C SER A 127 8.21 -15.70 -8.73
N ASN A 128 8.35 -15.41 -10.03
CA ASN A 128 9.34 -16.07 -10.89
C ASN A 128 10.79 -15.59 -10.63
N PHE A 129 10.97 -14.52 -9.84
CA PHE A 129 12.31 -14.06 -9.44
C PHE A 129 12.88 -14.89 -8.29
N CYS A 130 12.06 -15.76 -7.69
CA CYS A 130 12.41 -16.61 -6.56
C CYS A 130 12.46 -18.09 -7.00
N LYS A 131 13.31 -18.86 -6.33
CA LYS A 131 13.39 -20.33 -6.53
C LYS A 131 12.20 -21.05 -5.89
N ARG A 132 11.48 -20.37 -4.98
CA ARG A 132 10.34 -20.90 -4.22
C ARG A 132 9.08 -20.06 -4.47
N PRO A 133 8.58 -20.03 -5.72
CA PRO A 133 7.42 -19.22 -6.09
C PRO A 133 6.14 -19.60 -5.32
N GLU A 134 6.08 -20.83 -4.78
CA GLU A 134 4.97 -21.31 -3.92
C GLU A 134 4.93 -20.60 -2.55
N ARG A 135 6.03 -19.97 -2.12
CA ARG A 135 6.13 -19.16 -0.90
C ARG A 135 6.09 -17.65 -1.17
N PHE A 136 5.67 -17.23 -2.36
CA PHE A 136 5.54 -15.85 -2.75
C PHE A 136 4.08 -15.40 -2.78
N ILE A 137 3.78 -14.21 -2.20
CA ILE A 137 2.44 -13.62 -2.11
C ILE A 137 2.48 -12.12 -2.35
N GLY A 138 1.32 -11.52 -2.60
CA GLY A 138 1.12 -10.07 -2.42
C GLY A 138 0.53 -9.79 -1.03
N LEU A 139 0.98 -8.70 -0.41
CA LEU A 139 0.40 -8.14 0.81
C LEU A 139 0.11 -6.66 0.58
N HIS A 140 -1.05 -6.38 0.00
CA HIS A 140 -1.43 -5.02 -0.34
C HIS A 140 -2.05 -4.30 0.85
N PHE A 141 -1.24 -3.45 1.48
CA PHE A 141 -1.66 -2.56 2.57
C PHE A 141 -2.16 -1.22 2.03
N PHE A 142 -2.97 -0.54 2.83
CA PHE A 142 -3.54 0.76 2.48
C PHE A 142 -2.96 1.87 3.36
N ASN A 143 -2.72 3.03 2.76
CA ASN A 143 -2.15 4.20 3.44
C ASN A 143 -3.23 5.01 4.17
N PRO A 144 -3.04 5.42 5.43
CA PRO A 144 -1.91 5.11 6.34
C PRO A 144 -2.03 3.71 6.97
N VAL A 145 -0.97 2.90 6.86
CA VAL A 145 -1.01 1.50 7.33
C VAL A 145 -1.47 1.34 8.77
N PRO A 146 -1.06 2.16 9.76
CA PRO A 146 -1.53 1.99 11.13
C PRO A 146 -3.02 2.25 11.33
N LEU A 147 -3.67 3.01 10.45
CA LEU A 147 -5.08 3.39 10.57
C LEU A 147 -6.01 2.51 9.73
N MET A 148 -5.54 2.10 8.55
CA MET A 148 -6.34 1.30 7.63
C MET A 148 -6.38 -0.16 8.07
N LYS A 149 -7.59 -0.69 8.23
CA LYS A 149 -7.79 -2.04 8.78
C LYS A 149 -7.63 -3.16 7.76
N LEU A 150 -7.71 -2.84 6.47
CA LEU A 150 -7.71 -3.83 5.40
C LEU A 150 -6.29 -4.20 4.95
N VAL A 151 -6.09 -5.49 4.67
CA VAL A 151 -4.99 -6.02 3.85
C VAL A 151 -5.57 -6.99 2.82
N GLU A 152 -5.23 -6.80 1.57
CA GLU A 152 -5.48 -7.80 0.53
C GLU A 152 -4.31 -8.78 0.48
N VAL A 153 -4.60 -10.05 0.73
CA VAL A 153 -3.63 -11.15 0.62
C VAL A 153 -3.81 -11.79 -0.76
N VAL A 154 -2.82 -11.57 -1.60
CA VAL A 154 -2.89 -11.89 -3.02
C VAL A 154 -2.14 -13.19 -3.28
N LYS A 155 -2.84 -14.20 -3.78
CA LYS A 155 -2.24 -15.47 -4.19
C LYS A 155 -1.89 -15.45 -5.68
N THR A 156 -0.71 -15.95 -6.01
CA THR A 156 -0.32 -16.25 -7.38
C THR A 156 -0.93 -17.57 -7.83
N VAL A 157 -0.71 -17.94 -9.09
CA VAL A 157 -1.10 -19.28 -9.61
C VAL A 157 -0.29 -20.42 -9.00
N ARG A 158 0.80 -20.12 -8.29
CA ARG A 158 1.71 -21.11 -7.67
C ARG A 158 1.66 -21.13 -6.16
N THR A 159 1.10 -20.09 -5.53
CA THR A 159 1.14 -19.92 -4.06
C THR A 159 0.46 -21.11 -3.36
N GLU A 160 1.17 -21.74 -2.44
CA GLU A 160 0.64 -22.85 -1.65
C GLU A 160 -0.33 -22.37 -0.55
N ALA A 161 -1.29 -23.21 -0.18
CA ALA A 161 -2.31 -22.88 0.81
C ALA A 161 -1.71 -22.56 2.20
N SER A 162 -0.60 -23.19 2.56
CA SER A 162 0.10 -22.95 3.83
C SER A 162 0.68 -21.54 3.92
N ALA A 163 1.22 -20.99 2.82
CA ALA A 163 1.74 -19.61 2.78
C ALA A 163 0.61 -18.59 2.99
N ILE A 164 -0.56 -18.81 2.37
CA ILE A 164 -1.74 -17.97 2.58
C ILE A 164 -2.24 -18.07 4.02
N ALA A 165 -2.31 -19.28 4.59
CA ALA A 165 -2.76 -19.46 5.96
C ALA A 165 -1.84 -18.77 6.98
N ASP A 166 -0.52 -18.91 6.82
CA ASP A 166 0.48 -18.24 7.68
C ASP A 166 0.39 -16.71 7.55
N ALA A 167 0.28 -16.18 6.33
CA ALA A 167 0.13 -14.74 6.08
C ALA A 167 -1.17 -14.18 6.66
N ASN A 168 -2.30 -14.88 6.48
CA ASN A 168 -3.58 -14.49 7.06
C ASN A 168 -3.51 -14.43 8.59
N ALA A 169 -2.89 -15.44 9.22
CA ALA A 169 -2.71 -15.46 10.67
C ALA A 169 -1.89 -14.28 11.16
N TRP A 170 -0.78 -13.94 10.47
CA TRP A 170 0.03 -12.78 10.81
C TRP A 170 -0.75 -11.47 10.60
N CYS A 171 -1.44 -11.30 9.46
CA CYS A 171 -2.24 -10.11 9.20
C CYS A 171 -3.31 -9.89 10.28
N MET A 172 -4.00 -10.95 10.70
CA MET A 172 -4.97 -10.86 11.80
C MET A 172 -4.31 -10.52 13.13
N ALA A 173 -3.14 -11.10 13.43
CA ALA A 173 -2.40 -10.81 14.65
C ALA A 173 -1.92 -9.35 14.75
N ILE A 174 -1.63 -8.70 13.61
CA ILE A 174 -1.31 -7.26 13.56
C ILE A 174 -2.56 -6.36 13.49
N GLY A 175 -3.74 -6.91 13.78
CA GLY A 175 -5.01 -6.16 13.87
C GLY A 175 -5.63 -5.79 12.52
N LYS A 176 -5.32 -6.53 11.44
CA LYS A 176 -5.89 -6.31 10.11
C LYS A 176 -7.03 -7.27 9.80
N THR A 177 -7.98 -6.79 9.02
CA THR A 177 -8.99 -7.61 8.34
C THR A 177 -8.42 -8.06 7.01
N VAL A 178 -8.47 -9.35 6.76
CA VAL A 178 -7.91 -9.96 5.55
C VAL A 178 -8.98 -10.13 4.48
N VAL A 179 -8.65 -9.74 3.26
CA VAL A 179 -9.38 -10.11 2.05
C VAL A 179 -8.44 -10.93 1.17
N ASN A 180 -8.78 -12.18 0.92
CA ASN A 180 -8.00 -13.04 0.03
C ASN A 180 -8.46 -12.86 -1.42
N CYS A 181 -7.54 -12.64 -2.34
CA CYS A 181 -7.82 -12.51 -3.76
C CYS A 181 -6.76 -13.19 -4.65
N GLY A 182 -7.09 -13.38 -5.90
CA GLY A 182 -6.13 -13.79 -6.93
C GLY A 182 -5.29 -12.62 -7.42
N ASP A 183 -4.13 -12.94 -8.01
CA ASP A 183 -3.30 -11.96 -8.70
C ASP A 183 -3.99 -11.49 -9.98
N SER A 184 -4.57 -10.31 -9.90
CA SER A 184 -5.20 -9.61 -11.02
C SER A 184 -5.01 -8.12 -10.79
N THR A 185 -4.62 -7.40 -11.81
CA THR A 185 -4.30 -5.97 -11.74
C THR A 185 -5.38 -5.16 -11.03
N GLY A 186 -4.96 -4.42 -9.99
CA GLY A 186 -5.85 -3.63 -9.14
C GLY A 186 -6.54 -4.44 -8.03
N PHE A 187 -6.29 -5.75 -7.91
CA PHE A 187 -6.84 -6.66 -6.91
C PHE A 187 -8.36 -6.50 -6.75
N VAL A 188 -8.89 -6.30 -5.55
CA VAL A 188 -10.33 -6.07 -5.34
C VAL A 188 -10.62 -4.58 -5.25
N VAL A 189 -9.90 -3.86 -4.38
CA VAL A 189 -10.24 -2.45 -4.07
C VAL A 189 -10.03 -1.56 -5.28
N ASN A 190 -8.84 -1.53 -5.86
CA ASN A 190 -8.56 -0.65 -7.01
C ASN A 190 -9.38 -1.07 -8.24
N ARG A 191 -9.65 -2.37 -8.43
CA ARG A 191 -10.48 -2.89 -9.51
C ARG A 191 -11.90 -2.31 -9.53
N LEU A 192 -12.44 -1.99 -8.35
CA LEU A 192 -13.77 -1.39 -8.19
C LEU A 192 -13.70 0.13 -8.03
N LEU A 193 -12.71 0.61 -7.28
CA LEU A 193 -12.59 2.02 -6.93
C LEU A 193 -12.17 2.90 -8.11
N VAL A 194 -11.20 2.42 -8.92
CA VAL A 194 -10.69 3.22 -10.04
C VAL A 194 -11.79 3.52 -11.06
N PRO A 195 -12.55 2.54 -11.60
CA PRO A 195 -13.68 2.84 -12.49
C PRO A 195 -14.70 3.78 -11.87
N TYR A 196 -15.02 3.62 -10.59
CA TYR A 196 -15.93 4.51 -9.88
C TYR A 196 -15.46 5.98 -9.90
N MET A 197 -14.16 6.21 -9.64
CA MET A 197 -13.58 7.56 -9.72
C MET A 197 -13.58 8.08 -11.16
N LEU A 198 -13.24 7.24 -12.15
CA LEU A 198 -13.24 7.63 -13.55
C LEU A 198 -14.65 7.96 -14.05
N ASP A 199 -15.67 7.23 -13.63
CA ASP A 199 -17.07 7.52 -13.99
C ASP A 199 -17.54 8.85 -13.38
N ALA A 200 -17.15 9.17 -12.16
CA ALA A 200 -17.43 10.49 -11.58
C ALA A 200 -16.77 11.64 -12.37
N ILE A 201 -15.52 11.44 -12.85
CA ILE A 201 -14.85 12.41 -13.70
C ILE A 201 -15.57 12.56 -15.05
N ARG A 202 -16.06 11.48 -15.66
CA ARG A 202 -16.87 11.51 -16.90
C ARG A 202 -18.16 12.28 -16.71
N VAL A 203 -18.88 12.01 -15.61
CA VAL A 203 -20.12 12.73 -15.25
C VAL A 203 -19.87 14.23 -15.10
N PHE A 204 -18.76 14.61 -14.46
CA PHE A 204 -18.35 16.00 -14.32
C PHE A 204 -17.96 16.64 -15.66
N GLU A 205 -17.14 15.95 -16.48
CA GLU A 205 -16.70 16.43 -17.81
C GLU A 205 -17.88 16.63 -18.78
N GLN A 206 -18.93 15.80 -18.66
CA GLN A 206 -20.16 15.89 -19.44
C GLN A 206 -21.09 17.02 -18.98
N GLY A 207 -20.79 17.67 -17.86
CA GLY A 207 -21.61 18.76 -17.31
C GLY A 207 -22.97 18.28 -16.74
N LEU A 208 -23.09 17.00 -16.38
CA LEU A 208 -24.35 16.48 -15.80
C LEU A 208 -24.66 17.14 -14.45
N ALA A 209 -23.64 17.37 -13.63
CA ALA A 209 -23.78 18.03 -12.33
C ALA A 209 -22.48 18.78 -11.96
N SER A 210 -22.58 19.69 -11.00
CA SER A 210 -21.41 20.35 -10.44
C SER A 210 -20.53 19.37 -9.64
N ARG A 211 -19.26 19.72 -9.44
CA ARG A 211 -18.33 19.00 -8.56
C ARG A 211 -18.95 18.65 -7.21
N ASP A 212 -19.51 19.67 -6.57
CA ASP A 212 -20.06 19.56 -5.21
C ASP A 212 -21.32 18.68 -5.19
N ASP A 213 -22.17 18.78 -6.22
CA ASP A 213 -23.38 17.95 -6.33
C ASP A 213 -23.04 16.49 -6.56
N ILE A 214 -22.05 16.17 -7.39
CA ILE A 214 -21.59 14.78 -7.59
C ILE A 214 -21.10 14.20 -6.26
N ASP A 215 -20.23 14.92 -5.58
CA ASP A 215 -19.66 14.45 -4.31
C ASP A 215 -20.73 14.33 -3.21
N ASN A 216 -21.66 15.28 -3.12
CA ASN A 216 -22.75 15.23 -2.15
C ASN A 216 -23.73 14.12 -2.47
N ALA A 217 -24.06 13.87 -3.74
CA ALA A 217 -24.93 12.78 -4.15
C ALA A 217 -24.40 11.42 -3.68
N MET A 218 -23.09 11.18 -3.86
CA MET A 218 -22.47 9.92 -3.44
C MET A 218 -22.30 9.81 -1.92
N LYS A 219 -22.00 10.92 -1.24
CA LYS A 219 -21.93 10.94 0.22
C LYS A 219 -23.29 10.69 0.87
N LEU A 220 -24.30 11.42 0.44
CA LEU A 220 -25.60 11.43 1.10
C LEU A 220 -26.53 10.34 0.57
N GLY A 221 -26.46 10.03 -0.74
CA GLY A 221 -27.28 9.02 -1.37
C GLY A 221 -26.78 7.59 -1.15
N CYS A 222 -25.45 7.41 -1.06
CA CYS A 222 -24.83 6.08 -0.89
C CYS A 222 -24.11 5.89 0.46
N GLY A 223 -24.04 6.93 1.30
CA GLY A 223 -23.38 6.85 2.61
C GLY A 223 -21.85 6.77 2.55
N TYR A 224 -21.23 7.19 1.47
CA TYR A 224 -19.76 7.21 1.38
C TYR A 224 -19.16 8.30 2.27
N PRO A 225 -18.01 8.04 2.92
CA PRO A 225 -17.38 9.03 3.80
C PRO A 225 -16.82 10.23 3.03
N MET A 226 -16.51 10.06 1.75
CA MET A 226 -15.98 11.07 0.82
C MET A 226 -16.65 10.93 -0.53
N GLY A 227 -16.87 12.06 -1.21
CA GLY A 227 -17.32 12.02 -2.60
C GLY A 227 -16.17 11.60 -3.56
N PRO A 228 -16.50 11.12 -4.76
CA PRO A 228 -15.52 10.52 -5.67
C PRO A 228 -14.48 11.52 -6.20
N LEU A 229 -14.85 12.77 -6.46
CA LEU A 229 -13.92 13.78 -6.96
C LEU A 229 -12.98 14.26 -5.86
N PHE A 230 -13.49 14.44 -4.62
CA PHE A 230 -12.68 14.70 -3.45
C PHE A 230 -11.71 13.55 -3.16
N LEU A 231 -12.18 12.31 -3.26
CA LEU A 231 -11.35 11.12 -3.09
C LEU A 231 -10.25 11.03 -4.15
N THR A 232 -10.56 11.37 -5.41
CA THR A 232 -9.57 11.41 -6.49
C THR A 232 -8.44 12.41 -6.21
N ASP A 233 -8.80 13.61 -5.73
CA ASP A 233 -7.82 14.60 -5.28
C ASP A 233 -6.99 14.11 -4.09
N TYR A 234 -7.62 13.42 -3.15
CA TYR A 234 -6.96 12.89 -1.95
C TYR A 234 -5.95 11.79 -2.29
N VAL A 235 -6.30 10.88 -3.20
CA VAL A 235 -5.41 9.83 -3.75
C VAL A 235 -4.31 10.46 -4.60
N GLY A 236 -4.67 11.45 -5.38
CA GLY A 236 -3.84 12.12 -6.36
C GLY A 236 -4.21 11.73 -7.79
N LEU A 237 -4.47 12.73 -8.62
CA LEU A 237 -4.88 12.54 -10.01
C LEU A 237 -3.82 11.81 -10.84
N ASP A 238 -2.55 12.11 -10.64
CA ASP A 238 -1.43 11.43 -11.30
C ASP A 238 -1.35 9.96 -10.90
N THR A 239 -1.58 9.64 -9.63
CA THR A 239 -1.64 8.25 -9.13
C THR A 239 -2.83 7.52 -9.74
N THR A 240 -4.01 8.14 -9.77
CA THR A 240 -5.21 7.59 -10.41
C THR A 240 -4.98 7.35 -11.90
N TYR A 241 -4.39 8.34 -12.61
CA TYR A 241 -4.05 8.22 -14.02
C TYR A 241 -3.08 7.07 -14.29
N TYR A 242 -2.03 6.92 -13.48
CA TYR A 242 -1.06 5.83 -13.60
C TYR A 242 -1.72 4.45 -13.41
N ILE A 243 -2.56 4.30 -12.38
CA ILE A 243 -3.22 3.03 -12.09
C ILE A 243 -4.23 2.66 -13.20
N CYS A 244 -5.04 3.62 -13.66
CA CYS A 244 -6.01 3.34 -14.71
C CYS A 244 -5.34 3.00 -16.05
N ASP A 245 -4.18 3.61 -16.36
CA ASP A 245 -3.41 3.28 -17.58
C ASP A 245 -2.89 1.83 -17.52
N ILE A 246 -2.34 1.39 -16.40
CA ILE A 246 -1.94 -0.01 -16.21
C ILE A 246 -3.13 -0.94 -16.37
N MET A 247 -4.27 -0.65 -15.72
CA MET A 247 -5.47 -1.48 -15.79
C MET A 247 -6.04 -1.52 -17.22
N PHE A 248 -6.06 -0.39 -17.93
CA PHE A 248 -6.50 -0.33 -19.32
C PHE A 248 -5.57 -1.14 -20.23
N ASN A 249 -4.26 -1.05 -20.02
CA ASN A 249 -3.29 -1.83 -20.79
C ASN A 249 -3.43 -3.34 -20.57
N GLU A 250 -3.76 -3.77 -19.35
CA GLU A 250 -4.00 -5.18 -19.02
C GLU A 250 -5.31 -5.70 -19.60
N PHE A 251 -6.44 -5.00 -19.33
CA PHE A 251 -7.78 -5.52 -19.63
C PHE A 251 -8.34 -5.08 -20.97
N LYS A 252 -7.85 -3.97 -21.53
CA LYS A 252 -8.37 -3.33 -22.75
C LYS A 252 -9.87 -3.01 -22.69
N GLU A 253 -10.38 -2.79 -21.49
CA GLU A 253 -11.78 -2.42 -21.24
C GLU A 253 -11.91 -0.89 -21.12
N GLU A 254 -12.88 -0.28 -21.80
CA GLU A 254 -13.12 1.17 -21.80
C GLU A 254 -13.35 1.75 -20.40
N ARG A 255 -13.91 0.97 -19.47
CA ARG A 255 -14.15 1.38 -18.09
C ARG A 255 -12.87 1.81 -17.35
N PHE A 256 -11.70 1.34 -17.78
CA PHE A 256 -10.40 1.70 -17.22
C PHE A 256 -9.68 2.81 -17.98
N ALA A 257 -10.20 3.20 -19.16
CA ALA A 257 -9.59 4.26 -19.96
C ALA A 257 -9.68 5.62 -19.22
N ALA A 258 -8.57 6.33 -19.13
CA ALA A 258 -8.54 7.64 -18.51
C ALA A 258 -9.43 8.64 -19.25
N PRO A 259 -10.38 9.32 -18.57
CA PRO A 259 -11.12 10.43 -19.18
C PRO A 259 -10.17 11.53 -19.65
N PRO A 260 -10.47 12.20 -20.81
CA PRO A 260 -9.63 13.28 -21.32
C PRO A 260 -9.35 14.39 -20.30
N LEU A 261 -10.32 14.73 -19.46
CA LEU A 261 -10.15 15.72 -18.40
C LEU A 261 -9.08 15.31 -17.40
N LEU A 262 -9.09 14.05 -16.92
CA LEU A 262 -8.08 13.56 -15.98
C LEU A 262 -6.67 13.73 -16.55
N ARG A 263 -6.46 13.32 -17.79
CA ARG A 263 -5.16 13.47 -18.46
C ARG A 263 -4.74 14.94 -18.56
N ARG A 264 -5.67 15.84 -18.96
CA ARG A 264 -5.38 17.27 -19.04
C ARG A 264 -5.00 17.88 -17.69
N MET A 265 -5.71 17.52 -16.63
CA MET A 265 -5.40 17.99 -15.28
C MET A 265 -4.02 17.51 -14.81
N VAL A 266 -3.68 16.25 -15.05
CA VAL A 266 -2.34 15.71 -14.72
C VAL A 266 -1.24 16.45 -15.48
N LEU A 267 -1.41 16.69 -16.80
CA LEU A 267 -0.46 17.45 -17.61
C LEU A 267 -0.31 18.90 -17.16
N ALA A 268 -1.37 19.49 -16.57
CA ALA A 268 -1.36 20.84 -16.01
C ALA A 268 -0.73 20.89 -14.59
N GLY A 269 -0.28 19.77 -14.02
CA GLY A 269 0.27 19.73 -12.66
C GLY A 269 -0.78 19.80 -11.55
N LEU A 270 -2.07 19.64 -11.89
CA LEU A 270 -3.18 19.64 -10.94
C LEU A 270 -3.36 18.24 -10.38
N HIS A 271 -2.52 17.86 -9.39
CA HIS A 271 -2.51 16.50 -8.85
C HIS A 271 -3.35 16.34 -7.58
N GLY A 272 -4.20 17.33 -7.25
CA GLY A 272 -5.03 17.31 -6.06
C GLY A 272 -4.29 17.79 -4.81
N ARG A 273 -4.57 17.15 -3.66
CA ARG A 273 -4.04 17.54 -2.35
C ARG A 273 -2.51 17.71 -2.32
N LYS A 274 -1.77 16.87 -3.01
CA LYS A 274 -0.29 16.88 -2.96
C LYS A 274 0.34 18.11 -3.65
N THR A 275 -0.37 18.74 -4.60
CA THR A 275 0.08 19.98 -5.27
C THR A 275 -0.73 21.21 -4.86
N GLY A 276 -1.66 21.05 -3.90
CA GLY A 276 -2.51 22.11 -3.40
C GLY A 276 -3.72 22.40 -4.28
N LYS A 277 -3.85 21.77 -5.46
CA LYS A 277 -4.97 21.98 -6.37
C LYS A 277 -5.26 20.77 -7.24
N GLY A 278 -6.54 20.47 -7.42
CA GLY A 278 -7.09 19.43 -8.30
C GLY A 278 -8.50 19.83 -8.71
N PHE A 279 -9.49 18.96 -8.47
CA PHE A 279 -10.91 19.32 -8.54
C PHE A 279 -11.26 20.36 -7.47
N TYR A 280 -10.57 20.31 -6.32
CA TYR A 280 -10.69 21.22 -5.19
C TYR A 280 -9.43 22.08 -5.05
N ASP A 281 -9.60 23.24 -4.39
CA ASP A 281 -8.50 24.04 -3.90
C ASP A 281 -8.15 23.62 -2.46
N TRP A 282 -6.98 23.01 -2.30
CA TRP A 282 -6.49 22.47 -1.02
C TRP A 282 -5.67 23.49 -0.22
N SER A 283 -5.54 24.73 -0.72
CA SER A 283 -4.92 25.82 0.02
C SER A 283 -5.85 26.37 1.12
N THR A 284 -7.15 26.09 1.02
CA THR A 284 -8.18 26.46 2.00
C THR A 284 -8.48 25.31 2.97
N ASN A 285 -9.04 25.61 4.14
CA ASN A 285 -9.50 24.63 5.11
C ASN A 285 -10.91 24.98 5.60
N PRO A 286 -11.94 24.22 5.25
CA PRO A 286 -11.92 23.01 4.38
C PRO A 286 -11.54 23.34 2.93
N PRO A 287 -11.11 22.35 2.14
CA PRO A 287 -10.88 22.51 0.70
C PRO A 287 -12.13 22.97 -0.02
N SER A 288 -11.97 23.93 -0.95
CA SER A 288 -13.08 24.61 -1.67
C SER A 288 -13.09 24.33 -3.17
#